data_e7f62389906619a0136c9443499bcf24
#
_entry.id   e7f62389906619a0136c9443499bcf24
#
_cell.length_a   1.000
_cell.length_b   1.000
_cell.length_c   1.000
_cell.angle_alpha   90.00
_cell.angle_beta   90.00
_cell.angle_gamma   90.00
#
_symmetry.space_group_name_H-M   'P 1'
#
loop_
_entity.id
_entity.type
_entity.pdbx_description
1 polymer ?
#
loop_
_entity_poly.entity_id
_entity_poly.type
_entity_poly.pdbx_seq_one_letter_code
_entity_poly.pdbx_strand_id
1 'polypeptide(L)'
;MDIRNLKYVKQFISHNLINFKKKTYKNSNKILVEVYDYKPSTIPISYLSNILAQKYQANIVGYYSNFPSMKKKFKTLLEIFNPYDIKKIYKSFGVEKFIIPKKSKHTAVEVLFTKIFKKINTKEDVLDIKFDGIVFGDLIYDEFLRSSNRMTINITSKQFQYFLKDAISLYLFWKNIFKLENFKSVIISHHVYFMGFVSRIAIFKNIPVYSIGITNIQYLTKLNQSKHCAFKSYSEVFKKFDISLQKKLLIDAEKKLTNRFSGEKDIKLLMDRHTDRDFYNKNISTKKILSKNRFKVLISAHQFSDAVHVYGYKFLFDDFYEWIDFLGKCIEKTDYDWYIKFHPSEHEKNYKHINYFSKKYPKFKILPND
;
A
#
# COMPACT_ATOMS: atom_id res chain seq x y z
N MET A 1 -22.17 -2.63 12.30
CA MET A 1 -22.00 -3.44 11.07
C MET A 1 -23.28 -3.29 10.25
N ASP A 2 -23.22 -2.65 9.08
CA ASP A 2 -24.42 -2.27 8.34
C ASP A 2 -25.02 -3.50 7.63
N ILE A 3 -26.30 -3.83 7.93
CA ILE A 3 -27.07 -4.93 7.33
C ILE A 3 -27.13 -4.83 5.79
N ARG A 4 -27.09 -3.60 5.24
CA ARG A 4 -27.05 -3.35 3.81
C ARG A 4 -25.83 -3.98 3.13
N ASN A 5 -24.68 -4.00 3.81
CA ASN A 5 -23.45 -4.64 3.32
C ASN A 5 -23.57 -6.16 3.18
N LEU A 6 -24.40 -6.83 4.00
CA LEU A 6 -24.62 -8.28 3.92
C LEU A 6 -25.38 -8.66 2.65
N LYS A 7 -26.41 -7.89 2.31
CA LYS A 7 -27.20 -8.10 1.08
C LYS A 7 -26.32 -8.06 -0.17
N TYR A 8 -25.49 -7.03 -0.29
CA TYR A 8 -24.59 -6.88 -1.45
C TYR A 8 -23.53 -7.99 -1.53
N VAL A 9 -22.97 -8.44 -0.40
CA VAL A 9 -22.03 -9.55 -0.40
C VAL A 9 -22.71 -10.84 -0.86
N LYS A 10 -23.92 -11.14 -0.38
CA LYS A 10 -24.69 -12.31 -0.83
C LYS A 10 -25.00 -12.23 -2.31
N GLN A 11 -25.44 -11.08 -2.80
CA GLN A 11 -25.71 -10.87 -4.23
C GLN A 11 -24.46 -11.08 -5.08
N PHE A 12 -23.30 -10.57 -4.64
CA PHE A 12 -22.04 -10.75 -5.35
C PHE A 12 -21.60 -12.23 -5.37
N ILE A 13 -21.74 -12.96 -4.26
CA ILE A 13 -21.46 -14.41 -4.22
C ILE A 13 -22.38 -15.15 -5.20
N SER A 14 -23.68 -14.87 -5.18
CA SER A 14 -24.64 -15.48 -6.11
C SER A 14 -24.31 -15.16 -7.57
N HIS A 15 -23.99 -13.91 -7.87
CA HIS A 15 -23.54 -13.49 -9.19
C HIS A 15 -22.31 -14.29 -9.66
N ASN A 16 -21.30 -14.43 -8.79
CA ASN A 16 -20.08 -15.17 -9.12
C ASN A 16 -20.36 -16.65 -9.41
N LEU A 17 -21.21 -17.30 -8.59
CA LEU A 17 -21.57 -18.71 -8.78
C LEU A 17 -22.30 -18.97 -10.10
N ILE A 18 -23.07 -17.98 -10.58
CA ILE A 18 -23.78 -18.07 -11.86
C ILE A 18 -22.82 -17.82 -13.03
N ASN A 19 -21.98 -16.76 -12.94
CA ASN A 19 -21.21 -16.26 -14.08
C ASN A 19 -19.83 -16.91 -14.21
N PHE A 20 -19.22 -17.30 -13.10
CA PHE A 20 -17.90 -17.95 -13.08
C PHE A 20 -18.05 -19.45 -12.83
N LYS A 21 -18.54 -20.17 -13.86
CA LYS A 21 -18.64 -21.64 -13.78
C LYS A 21 -17.27 -22.20 -13.44
N LYS A 22 -17.21 -22.96 -12.36
CA LYS A 22 -15.99 -23.60 -11.88
C LYS A 22 -15.45 -24.52 -12.97
N LYS A 23 -14.33 -24.13 -13.60
CA LYS A 23 -13.57 -24.96 -14.51
C LYS A 23 -12.31 -25.41 -13.78
N THR A 24 -12.19 -26.70 -13.54
CA THR A 24 -10.95 -27.28 -13.01
C THR A 24 -10.11 -27.77 -14.18
N TYR A 25 -8.90 -27.25 -14.30
CA TYR A 25 -7.98 -27.64 -15.32
C TYR A 25 -7.06 -28.73 -14.79
N LYS A 26 -6.87 -29.81 -15.56
CA LYS A 26 -6.01 -30.96 -15.18
C LYS A 26 -4.51 -30.63 -15.19
N ASN A 27 -4.12 -29.53 -15.82
CA ASN A 27 -2.71 -29.10 -15.88
C ASN A 27 -2.27 -28.44 -14.56
N SER A 28 -0.95 -28.20 -14.42
CA SER A 28 -0.35 -27.56 -13.25
C SER A 28 -0.38 -26.03 -13.28
N ASN A 29 -0.97 -25.40 -14.31
CA ASN A 29 -1.00 -23.94 -14.46
C ASN A 29 -1.84 -23.30 -13.37
N LYS A 30 -1.35 -22.17 -12.81
CA LYS A 30 -2.04 -21.46 -11.73
C LYS A 30 -2.03 -19.96 -11.97
N ILE A 31 -3.13 -19.30 -11.61
CA ILE A 31 -3.19 -17.84 -11.41
C ILE A 31 -3.13 -17.59 -9.91
N LEU A 32 -2.13 -16.82 -9.47
CA LEU A 32 -1.94 -16.48 -8.08
C LEU A 32 -2.65 -15.15 -7.76
N VAL A 33 -3.58 -15.14 -6.82
CA VAL A 33 -4.45 -14.00 -6.54
C VAL A 33 -4.33 -13.58 -5.08
N GLU A 34 -3.99 -12.32 -4.83
CA GLU A 34 -3.92 -11.81 -3.46
C GLU A 34 -5.31 -11.79 -2.80
N VAL A 35 -5.38 -12.33 -1.58
CA VAL A 35 -6.58 -12.24 -0.74
C VAL A 35 -6.54 -10.92 0.00
N TYR A 36 -7.29 -9.95 -0.50
CA TYR A 36 -7.37 -8.61 0.04
C TYR A 36 -8.74 -8.33 0.64
N ASP A 37 -8.78 -7.86 1.89
CA ASP A 37 -10.01 -7.66 2.68
C ASP A 37 -10.68 -6.30 2.40
N TYR A 38 -10.50 -5.75 1.21
CA TYR A 38 -11.21 -4.55 0.75
C TYR A 38 -12.24 -4.94 -0.31
N LYS A 39 -13.51 -4.98 0.09
CA LYS A 39 -14.61 -5.52 -0.70
C LYS A 39 -14.76 -4.92 -2.10
N PRO A 40 -14.65 -3.59 -2.33
CA PRO A 40 -14.75 -3.03 -3.67
C PRO A 40 -13.75 -3.61 -4.66
N SER A 41 -12.53 -3.95 -4.20
CA SER A 41 -11.51 -4.56 -5.05
C SER A 41 -11.80 -6.00 -5.43
N THR A 42 -12.68 -6.71 -4.70
CA THR A 42 -12.99 -8.12 -5.01
C THR A 42 -13.74 -8.28 -6.33
N ILE A 43 -14.50 -7.27 -6.77
CA ILE A 43 -15.22 -7.31 -8.04
C ILE A 43 -14.23 -7.37 -9.22
N PRO A 44 -13.36 -6.37 -9.45
CA PRO A 44 -12.41 -6.43 -10.55
C PRO A 44 -11.43 -7.60 -10.43
N ILE A 45 -11.07 -8.03 -9.20
CA ILE A 45 -10.26 -9.22 -8.96
C ILE A 45 -10.95 -10.47 -9.51
N SER A 46 -12.25 -10.65 -9.24
CA SER A 46 -12.98 -11.85 -9.67
C SER A 46 -13.03 -11.96 -11.20
N TYR A 47 -13.31 -10.86 -11.89
CA TYR A 47 -13.35 -10.83 -13.36
C TYR A 47 -11.97 -11.09 -13.96
N LEU A 48 -10.94 -10.34 -13.54
CA LEU A 48 -9.60 -10.51 -14.08
C LEU A 48 -9.04 -11.92 -13.82
N SER A 49 -9.29 -12.46 -12.62
CA SER A 49 -8.87 -13.83 -12.28
C SER A 49 -9.45 -14.86 -13.24
N ASN A 50 -10.74 -14.74 -13.56
CA ASN A 50 -11.41 -15.69 -14.46
C ASN A 50 -11.00 -15.52 -15.93
N ILE A 51 -10.80 -14.26 -16.38
CA ILE A 51 -10.27 -13.98 -17.72
C ILE A 51 -8.86 -14.60 -17.88
N LEU A 52 -7.98 -14.42 -16.92
CA LEU A 52 -6.64 -14.98 -16.96
C LEU A 52 -6.64 -16.51 -16.79
N ALA A 53 -7.51 -17.05 -15.92
CA ALA A 53 -7.69 -18.48 -15.76
C ALA A 53 -8.12 -19.16 -17.08
N GLN A 54 -9.05 -18.55 -17.80
CA GLN A 54 -9.46 -19.02 -19.11
C GLN A 54 -8.33 -18.90 -20.15
N LYS A 55 -7.67 -17.73 -20.22
CA LYS A 55 -6.57 -17.49 -21.17
C LYS A 55 -5.42 -18.50 -21.02
N TYR A 56 -5.04 -18.82 -19.78
CA TYR A 56 -3.92 -19.71 -19.48
C TYR A 56 -4.33 -21.15 -19.18
N GLN A 57 -5.62 -21.46 -19.24
CA GLN A 57 -6.17 -22.76 -18.81
C GLN A 57 -5.66 -23.12 -17.40
N ALA A 58 -5.81 -22.23 -16.44
CA ALA A 58 -5.14 -22.28 -15.15
C ALA A 58 -6.13 -22.27 -13.99
N ASN A 59 -5.81 -22.99 -12.92
CA ASN A 59 -6.56 -22.96 -11.69
C ASN A 59 -6.26 -21.69 -10.88
N ILE A 60 -7.23 -21.15 -10.17
CA ILE A 60 -7.06 -19.92 -9.38
C ILE A 60 -6.67 -20.31 -7.96
N VAL A 61 -5.55 -19.73 -7.47
CA VAL A 61 -5.01 -19.96 -6.13
C VAL A 61 -4.94 -18.62 -5.39
N GLY A 62 -5.63 -18.53 -4.25
CA GLY A 62 -5.54 -17.37 -3.37
C GLY A 62 -4.27 -17.39 -2.51
N TYR A 63 -3.74 -16.22 -2.15
CA TYR A 63 -2.63 -16.15 -1.21
C TYR A 63 -2.76 -14.97 -0.24
N TYR A 64 -2.16 -15.12 0.93
CA TYR A 64 -1.97 -14.05 1.89
C TYR A 64 -0.54 -13.54 1.81
N SER A 65 -0.36 -12.24 1.72
CA SER A 65 0.94 -11.61 1.49
C SER A 65 1.90 -11.68 2.71
N ASN A 66 1.34 -11.84 3.92
CA ASN A 66 2.11 -11.84 5.16
C ASN A 66 1.76 -13.03 6.07
N PHE A 67 2.59 -13.24 7.08
CA PHE A 67 2.30 -14.25 8.12
C PHE A 67 0.99 -13.93 8.85
N PRO A 68 0.20 -14.95 9.23
CA PRO A 68 -0.99 -14.73 10.02
C PRO A 68 -0.61 -14.19 11.41
N SER A 69 -1.19 -13.04 11.79
CA SER A 69 -0.97 -12.51 13.13
C SER A 69 -1.63 -13.40 14.19
N MET A 70 -1.03 -13.49 15.39
CA MET A 70 -1.62 -14.22 16.52
C MET A 70 -3.04 -13.72 16.85
N LYS A 71 -3.29 -12.41 16.78
CA LYS A 71 -4.63 -11.82 16.93
C LYS A 71 -5.60 -12.29 15.87
N LYS A 72 -5.15 -12.55 14.63
CA LYS A 72 -6.01 -13.16 13.58
C LYS A 72 -6.33 -14.61 13.84
N LYS A 73 -5.48 -15.40 14.49
CA LYS A 73 -5.78 -16.81 14.81
C LYS A 73 -6.97 -16.94 15.74
N PHE A 74 -7.09 -16.11 16.76
CA PHE A 74 -8.27 -16.07 17.65
C PHE A 74 -9.53 -15.55 16.93
N LYS A 75 -9.36 -14.58 16.05
CA LYS A 75 -10.46 -14.03 15.25
C LYS A 75 -10.99 -15.05 14.24
N THR A 76 -10.15 -15.93 13.72
CA THR A 76 -10.52 -16.98 12.75
C THR A 76 -11.47 -18.01 13.35
N LEU A 77 -11.42 -18.30 14.66
CA LEU A 77 -12.39 -19.19 15.33
C LEU A 77 -13.79 -18.54 15.38
N LEU A 78 -13.87 -17.24 15.60
CA LEU A 78 -15.13 -16.48 15.56
C LEU A 78 -15.62 -16.21 14.12
N GLU A 79 -14.71 -16.22 13.14
CA GLU A 79 -15.00 -15.99 11.71
C GLU A 79 -15.68 -17.18 11.04
N ILE A 80 -15.64 -18.39 11.61
CA ILE A 80 -16.41 -19.56 11.10
C ILE A 80 -17.91 -19.23 11.03
N PHE A 81 -18.40 -18.41 11.96
CA PHE A 81 -19.79 -17.92 11.99
C PHE A 81 -19.98 -16.57 11.29
N ASN A 82 -18.90 -15.98 10.72
CA ASN A 82 -19.01 -14.70 10.04
C ASN A 82 -19.51 -14.90 8.61
N PRO A 83 -20.72 -14.43 8.26
CA PRO A 83 -21.23 -14.50 6.88
C PRO A 83 -20.39 -13.69 5.87
N TYR A 84 -19.44 -12.88 6.35
CA TYR A 84 -18.52 -12.05 5.56
C TYR A 84 -17.12 -12.65 5.40
N ASP A 85 -16.97 -13.96 5.61
CA ASP A 85 -15.68 -14.61 5.39
C ASP A 85 -15.18 -14.30 3.97
N ILE A 86 -14.08 -13.55 3.88
CA ILE A 86 -13.46 -13.19 2.61
C ILE A 86 -13.15 -14.42 1.76
N LYS A 87 -12.84 -15.56 2.38
CA LYS A 87 -12.61 -16.80 1.67
C LYS A 87 -13.84 -17.30 0.92
N LYS A 88 -15.06 -17.08 1.48
CA LYS A 88 -16.31 -17.44 0.78
C LYS A 88 -16.48 -16.65 -0.50
N ILE A 89 -16.14 -15.35 -0.46
CA ILE A 89 -16.16 -14.49 -1.64
C ILE A 89 -15.16 -15.01 -2.68
N TYR A 90 -13.91 -15.29 -2.28
CA TYR A 90 -12.89 -15.78 -3.20
C TYR A 90 -13.23 -17.16 -3.77
N LYS A 91 -13.76 -18.06 -2.95
CA LYS A 91 -14.25 -19.37 -3.42
C LYS A 91 -15.39 -19.25 -4.43
N SER A 92 -16.27 -18.25 -4.30
CA SER A 92 -17.41 -18.07 -5.18
C SER A 92 -17.02 -17.79 -6.63
N PHE A 93 -15.82 -17.24 -6.88
CA PHE A 93 -15.30 -17.00 -8.23
C PHE A 93 -14.16 -17.94 -8.65
N GLY A 94 -14.04 -19.10 -7.97
CA GLY A 94 -13.19 -20.20 -8.45
C GLY A 94 -11.85 -20.36 -7.73
N VAL A 95 -11.58 -19.66 -6.62
CA VAL A 95 -10.38 -19.93 -5.81
C VAL A 95 -10.51 -21.28 -5.11
N GLU A 96 -9.67 -22.23 -5.47
CA GLU A 96 -9.71 -23.58 -4.93
C GLU A 96 -8.87 -23.77 -3.67
N LYS A 97 -7.69 -23.14 -3.63
CA LYS A 97 -6.68 -23.29 -2.58
C LYS A 97 -6.19 -21.94 -2.11
N PHE A 98 -5.81 -21.87 -0.85
CA PHE A 98 -5.20 -20.66 -0.25
C PHE A 98 -3.80 -20.97 0.26
N ILE A 99 -2.81 -20.19 -0.20
CA ILE A 99 -1.43 -20.24 0.28
C ILE A 99 -1.31 -19.26 1.44
N ILE A 100 -0.92 -19.78 2.60
CA ILE A 100 -0.69 -19.00 3.82
C ILE A 100 0.81 -19.09 4.13
N PRO A 101 1.54 -17.97 4.21
CA PRO A 101 2.95 -17.99 4.54
C PRO A 101 3.24 -18.66 5.89
N LYS A 102 4.29 -19.48 5.91
CA LYS A 102 4.82 -20.14 7.09
C LYS A 102 6.26 -19.72 7.29
N LYS A 103 6.71 -19.72 8.55
CA LYS A 103 8.12 -19.42 8.85
C LYS A 103 9.02 -20.46 8.18
N SER A 104 10.10 -19.97 7.57
CA SER A 104 11.14 -20.79 6.97
C SER A 104 12.04 -21.40 8.04
N LYS A 105 12.87 -22.40 7.68
CA LYS A 105 13.82 -23.03 8.60
C LYS A 105 14.75 -21.98 9.21
N HIS A 106 14.91 -22.02 10.53
CA HIS A 106 15.69 -21.05 11.31
C HIS A 106 17.14 -20.92 10.79
N THR A 107 17.82 -22.03 10.52
CA THR A 107 19.19 -22.05 10.02
C THR A 107 19.37 -21.28 8.71
N ALA A 108 18.46 -21.46 7.74
CA ALA A 108 18.52 -20.74 6.46
C ALA A 108 18.28 -19.23 6.65
N VAL A 109 17.42 -18.86 7.58
CA VAL A 109 17.17 -17.45 7.93
C VAL A 109 18.39 -16.83 8.56
N GLU A 110 19.04 -17.51 9.53
CA GLU A 110 20.22 -16.97 10.23
C GLU A 110 21.42 -16.79 9.29
N VAL A 111 21.66 -17.75 8.40
CA VAL A 111 22.74 -17.64 7.40
C VAL A 111 22.55 -16.42 6.52
N LEU A 112 21.32 -16.21 5.98
CA LEU A 112 21.04 -15.09 5.11
C LEU A 112 21.02 -13.76 5.89
N PHE A 113 20.49 -13.77 7.11
CA PHE A 113 20.50 -12.61 8.00
C PHE A 113 21.91 -12.13 8.28
N THR A 114 22.82 -13.02 8.71
CA THR A 114 24.21 -12.67 9.02
C THR A 114 24.92 -12.07 7.80
N LYS A 115 24.72 -12.65 6.62
CA LYS A 115 25.29 -12.15 5.36
C LYS A 115 24.84 -10.74 5.02
N ILE A 116 23.55 -10.42 5.26
CA ILE A 116 22.94 -9.14 4.92
C ILE A 116 23.24 -8.12 6.00
N PHE A 117 23.02 -8.48 7.27
CA PHE A 117 23.14 -7.55 8.40
C PHE A 117 24.53 -6.97 8.57
N LYS A 118 25.58 -7.74 8.26
CA LYS A 118 26.97 -7.26 8.25
C LYS A 118 27.24 -6.10 7.29
N LYS A 119 26.35 -5.88 6.31
CA LYS A 119 26.48 -4.81 5.30
C LYS A 119 25.63 -3.58 5.64
N ILE A 120 24.85 -3.62 6.70
CA ILE A 120 23.94 -2.53 7.10
C ILE A 120 24.65 -1.68 8.16
N ASN A 121 25.11 -0.51 7.75
CA ASN A 121 25.73 0.50 8.61
C ASN A 121 24.86 1.76 8.72
N THR A 122 24.05 2.03 7.70
CA THR A 122 23.18 3.21 7.58
C THR A 122 21.75 2.80 7.27
N LYS A 123 20.82 3.75 7.31
CA LYS A 123 19.43 3.54 6.88
C LYS A 123 19.36 3.33 5.37
N GLU A 124 20.23 4.01 4.61
CA GLU A 124 20.30 3.85 3.15
C GLU A 124 20.69 2.41 2.77
N ASP A 125 21.58 1.76 3.54
CA ASP A 125 21.95 0.36 3.31
C ASP A 125 20.73 -0.57 3.46
N VAL A 126 19.75 -0.21 4.29
CA VAL A 126 18.49 -0.95 4.41
C VAL A 126 17.70 -0.89 3.10
N LEU A 127 17.66 0.27 2.44
CA LEU A 127 16.96 0.44 1.17
C LEU A 127 17.60 -0.38 0.05
N ASP A 128 18.91 -0.63 0.13
CA ASP A 128 19.67 -1.41 -0.85
C ASP A 128 19.65 -2.94 -0.59
N ILE A 129 18.90 -3.41 0.41
CA ILE A 129 18.77 -4.85 0.68
C ILE A 129 18.22 -5.58 -0.56
N LYS A 130 18.98 -6.60 -0.98
CA LYS A 130 18.63 -7.48 -2.10
C LYS A 130 18.63 -8.94 -1.68
N PHE A 131 17.64 -9.68 -2.15
CA PHE A 131 17.60 -11.14 -2.10
C PHE A 131 17.67 -11.68 -3.52
N ASP A 132 18.69 -12.50 -3.81
CA ASP A 132 18.92 -13.06 -5.17
C ASP A 132 18.87 -11.99 -6.29
N GLY A 133 19.42 -10.81 -6.04
CA GLY A 133 19.45 -9.70 -7.01
C GLY A 133 18.18 -8.84 -7.08
N ILE A 134 17.12 -9.21 -6.38
CA ILE A 134 15.86 -8.45 -6.32
C ILE A 134 15.89 -7.49 -5.12
N VAL A 135 15.62 -6.21 -5.35
CA VAL A 135 15.55 -5.20 -4.28
C VAL A 135 14.27 -5.38 -3.47
N PHE A 136 14.41 -5.44 -2.14
CA PHE A 136 13.30 -5.51 -1.18
C PHE A 136 13.42 -4.48 -0.06
N GLY A 137 14.52 -3.73 -0.03
CA GLY A 137 14.85 -2.84 1.09
C GLY A 137 13.78 -1.81 1.39
N ASP A 138 13.24 -1.16 0.37
CA ASP A 138 12.14 -0.20 0.49
C ASP A 138 10.87 -0.83 1.08
N LEU A 139 10.51 -2.04 0.67
CA LEU A 139 9.37 -2.77 1.20
C LEU A 139 9.57 -3.16 2.68
N ILE A 140 10.80 -3.54 3.04
CA ILE A 140 11.18 -3.90 4.41
C ILE A 140 11.14 -2.66 5.29
N TYR A 141 11.70 -1.55 4.82
CA TYR A 141 11.72 -0.27 5.53
C TYR A 141 10.30 0.19 5.84
N ASP A 142 9.47 0.33 4.80
CA ASP A 142 8.10 0.83 4.92
C ASP A 142 7.21 -0.08 5.79
N GLU A 143 7.31 -1.41 5.64
CA GLU A 143 6.56 -2.34 6.49
C GLU A 143 7.01 -2.28 7.95
N PHE A 144 8.31 -2.07 8.23
CA PHE A 144 8.79 -1.89 9.59
C PHE A 144 8.17 -0.64 10.22
N LEU A 145 8.21 0.51 9.54
CA LEU A 145 7.61 1.75 10.04
C LEU A 145 6.12 1.54 10.34
N ARG A 146 5.39 0.93 9.39
CA ARG A 146 3.95 0.71 9.49
C ARG A 146 3.56 -0.24 10.62
N SER A 147 4.20 -1.40 10.68
CA SER A 147 3.84 -2.46 11.64
C SER A 147 4.28 -2.16 13.06
N SER A 148 5.38 -1.42 13.23
CA SER A 148 5.89 -1.02 14.55
C SER A 148 5.45 0.37 14.98
N ASN A 149 4.71 1.10 14.15
CA ASN A 149 4.31 2.50 14.37
C ASN A 149 5.51 3.39 14.75
N ARG A 150 6.60 3.30 13.98
CA ARG A 150 7.82 4.09 14.16
C ARG A 150 7.90 5.18 13.10
N MET A 151 8.52 6.30 13.45
CA MET A 151 8.79 7.40 12.53
C MET A 151 10.02 7.14 11.67
N THR A 152 10.96 6.35 12.18
CA THR A 152 12.24 6.05 11.56
C THR A 152 12.77 4.70 12.04
N ILE A 153 13.76 4.14 11.34
CA ILE A 153 14.44 2.89 11.73
C ILE A 153 15.62 3.20 12.65
N ASN A 154 15.73 2.39 13.70
CA ASN A 154 17.01 2.19 14.41
C ASN A 154 17.58 0.82 14.00
N ILE A 155 18.58 0.83 13.13
CA ILE A 155 19.19 -0.37 12.53
C ILE A 155 19.83 -1.30 13.56
N THR A 156 20.32 -0.77 14.70
CA THR A 156 20.95 -1.56 15.77
C THR A 156 19.94 -2.16 16.73
N SER A 157 18.68 -1.76 16.67
CA SER A 157 17.65 -2.25 17.59
C SER A 157 17.35 -3.75 17.38
N LYS A 158 17.19 -4.49 18.48
CA LYS A 158 16.74 -5.88 18.43
C LYS A 158 15.40 -6.03 17.68
N GLN A 159 14.52 -5.03 17.83
CA GLN A 159 13.22 -5.03 17.15
C GLN A 159 13.37 -5.05 15.62
N PHE A 160 14.27 -4.23 15.06
CA PHE A 160 14.54 -4.23 13.62
C PHE A 160 15.22 -5.53 13.17
N GLN A 161 16.17 -6.05 13.94
CA GLN A 161 16.85 -7.30 13.62
C GLN A 161 15.87 -8.49 13.53
N TYR A 162 14.97 -8.64 14.52
CA TYR A 162 13.92 -9.67 14.47
C TYR A 162 12.98 -9.47 13.27
N PHE A 163 12.60 -8.22 12.99
CA PHE A 163 11.77 -7.91 11.86
C PHE A 163 12.44 -8.26 10.51
N LEU A 164 13.73 -7.96 10.37
CA LEU A 164 14.50 -8.33 9.18
C LEU A 164 14.57 -9.84 9.00
N LYS A 165 14.74 -10.62 10.08
CA LYS A 165 14.67 -12.09 10.05
C LYS A 165 13.29 -12.57 9.58
N ASP A 166 12.21 -11.90 9.98
CA ASP A 166 10.86 -12.21 9.51
C ASP A 166 10.73 -11.92 8.01
N ALA A 167 11.23 -10.79 7.53
CA ALA A 167 11.25 -10.45 6.10
C ALA A 167 12.04 -11.50 5.28
N ILE A 168 13.21 -11.93 5.75
CA ILE A 168 14.00 -12.99 5.14
C ILE A 168 13.23 -14.32 5.10
N SER A 169 12.58 -14.68 6.21
CA SER A 169 11.77 -15.89 6.29
C SER A 169 10.62 -15.88 5.29
N LEU A 170 9.95 -14.72 5.13
CA LEU A 170 8.89 -14.53 4.15
C LEU A 170 9.41 -14.65 2.70
N TYR A 171 10.56 -14.04 2.42
CA TYR A 171 11.21 -14.17 1.12
C TYR A 171 11.53 -15.63 0.77
N LEU A 172 12.18 -16.36 1.69
CA LEU A 172 12.53 -17.78 1.50
C LEU A 172 11.30 -18.66 1.28
N PHE A 173 10.21 -18.38 1.99
CA PHE A 173 8.92 -19.05 1.76
C PHE A 173 8.43 -18.84 0.33
N TRP A 174 8.33 -17.59 -0.11
CA TRP A 174 7.84 -17.28 -1.44
C TRP A 174 8.79 -17.78 -2.55
N LYS A 175 10.10 -17.64 -2.35
CA LYS A 175 11.11 -18.22 -3.27
C LYS A 175 10.85 -19.71 -3.50
N ASN A 176 10.56 -20.47 -2.44
CA ASN A 176 10.28 -21.90 -2.53
C ASN A 176 8.94 -22.16 -3.22
N ILE A 177 7.88 -21.43 -2.92
CA ILE A 177 6.58 -21.55 -3.58
C ILE A 177 6.71 -21.30 -5.11
N PHE A 178 7.42 -20.27 -5.52
CA PHE A 178 7.69 -19.97 -6.93
C PHE A 178 8.61 -20.99 -7.63
N LYS A 179 9.32 -21.81 -6.88
CA LYS A 179 10.09 -22.94 -7.41
C LYS A 179 9.21 -24.17 -7.66
N LEU A 180 8.24 -24.40 -6.77
CA LEU A 180 7.40 -25.61 -6.77
C LEU A 180 6.15 -25.48 -7.64
N GLU A 181 5.65 -24.27 -7.87
CA GLU A 181 4.36 -24.02 -8.50
C GLU A 181 4.52 -23.31 -9.85
N ASN A 182 3.70 -23.70 -10.84
CA ASN A 182 3.72 -23.12 -12.18
C ASN A 182 2.72 -21.96 -12.30
N PHE A 183 3.13 -20.77 -11.84
CA PHE A 183 2.30 -19.57 -11.97
C PHE A 183 2.40 -18.95 -13.37
N LYS A 184 1.27 -18.71 -14.01
CA LYS A 184 1.13 -18.05 -15.31
C LYS A 184 0.87 -16.56 -15.19
N SER A 185 0.32 -16.12 -14.06
CA SER A 185 0.12 -14.72 -13.74
C SER A 185 -0.08 -14.52 -12.25
N VAL A 186 0.14 -13.30 -11.79
CA VAL A 186 -0.10 -12.85 -10.41
C VAL A 186 -1.02 -11.62 -10.42
N ILE A 187 -2.02 -11.60 -9.56
CA ILE A 187 -2.92 -10.48 -9.33
C ILE A 187 -2.72 -9.99 -7.91
N ILE A 188 -2.45 -8.70 -7.76
CA ILE A 188 -2.20 -8.03 -6.48
C ILE A 188 -3.10 -6.82 -6.30
N SER A 189 -3.33 -6.43 -5.06
CA SER A 189 -4.02 -5.18 -4.70
C SER A 189 -3.05 -4.01 -4.59
N HIS A 190 -1.89 -4.26 -3.98
CA HIS A 190 -0.86 -3.26 -3.73
C HIS A 190 0.54 -3.86 -3.94
N HIS A 191 1.49 -3.03 -4.36
CA HIS A 191 2.89 -3.43 -4.56
C HIS A 191 3.86 -2.77 -3.55
N VAL A 192 3.33 -2.30 -2.42
CA VAL A 192 4.05 -1.71 -1.28
C VAL A 192 4.09 -2.68 -0.10
N TYR A 193 4.93 -2.42 0.87
CA TYR A 193 5.08 -3.25 2.07
C TYR A 193 5.40 -4.72 1.72
N PHE A 194 5.13 -5.64 2.61
CA PHE A 194 5.28 -7.08 2.33
C PHE A 194 4.35 -7.60 1.24
N MET A 195 3.30 -6.86 0.88
CA MET A 195 2.47 -7.18 -0.29
C MET A 195 3.25 -7.17 -1.60
N GLY A 196 4.29 -6.32 -1.70
CA GLY A 196 5.17 -6.24 -2.86
C GLY A 196 6.14 -7.42 -3.04
N PHE A 197 6.33 -8.31 -2.06
CA PHE A 197 7.27 -9.43 -2.17
C PHE A 197 6.93 -10.38 -3.32
N VAL A 198 5.67 -10.80 -3.37
CA VAL A 198 5.18 -11.72 -4.40
C VAL A 198 5.31 -11.13 -5.79
N SER A 199 4.93 -9.86 -5.96
CA SER A 199 5.01 -9.18 -7.26
C SER A 199 6.44 -9.05 -7.76
N ARG A 200 7.41 -8.68 -6.89
CA ARG A 200 8.81 -8.54 -7.29
C ARG A 200 9.44 -9.87 -7.69
N ILE A 201 9.16 -10.95 -6.96
CA ILE A 201 9.61 -12.30 -7.33
C ILE A 201 9.01 -12.71 -8.68
N ALA A 202 7.72 -12.48 -8.91
CA ALA A 202 7.03 -12.81 -10.14
C ALA A 202 7.62 -12.05 -11.35
N ILE A 203 7.81 -10.73 -11.20
CA ILE A 203 8.39 -9.87 -12.24
C ILE A 203 9.82 -10.31 -12.58
N PHE A 204 10.62 -10.64 -11.57
CA PHE A 204 11.99 -11.14 -11.77
C PHE A 204 12.01 -12.45 -12.56
N LYS A 205 10.99 -13.29 -12.36
CA LYS A 205 10.79 -14.55 -13.10
C LYS A 205 10.06 -14.38 -14.43
N ASN A 206 9.84 -13.15 -14.90
CA ASN A 206 9.08 -12.82 -16.12
C ASN A 206 7.64 -13.36 -16.11
N ILE A 207 7.04 -13.50 -14.94
CA ILE A 207 5.62 -13.86 -14.79
C ILE A 207 4.80 -12.56 -14.80
N PRO A 208 3.76 -12.45 -15.66
CA PRO A 208 2.89 -11.28 -15.71
C PRO A 208 2.26 -10.94 -14.37
N VAL A 209 2.35 -9.68 -13.95
CA VAL A 209 1.78 -9.17 -12.71
C VAL A 209 0.81 -8.03 -13.00
N TYR A 210 -0.38 -8.12 -12.45
CA TYR A 210 -1.43 -7.10 -12.56
C TYR A 210 -1.77 -6.56 -11.18
N SER A 211 -1.62 -5.26 -11.00
CA SER A 211 -2.09 -4.54 -9.81
C SER A 211 -3.48 -3.97 -10.09
N ILE A 212 -4.42 -4.26 -9.21
CA ILE A 212 -5.82 -3.84 -9.35
C ILE A 212 -6.10 -2.68 -8.42
N GLY A 213 -6.36 -1.50 -9.02
CA GLY A 213 -7.01 -0.38 -8.35
C GLY A 213 -8.54 -0.48 -8.47
N ILE A 214 -9.24 0.49 -7.89
CA ILE A 214 -10.71 0.57 -7.97
C ILE A 214 -11.16 0.86 -9.41
N THR A 215 -10.42 1.71 -10.12
CA THR A 215 -10.79 2.25 -11.43
C THR A 215 -9.86 1.84 -12.56
N ASN A 216 -8.76 1.15 -12.24
CA ASN A 216 -7.74 0.79 -13.23
C ASN A 216 -7.09 -0.54 -12.92
N ILE A 217 -6.50 -1.14 -13.95
CA ILE A 217 -5.62 -2.29 -13.86
C ILE A 217 -4.26 -1.85 -14.41
N GLN A 218 -3.22 -2.03 -13.61
CA GLN A 218 -1.86 -1.69 -13.99
C GLN A 218 -1.04 -2.97 -14.23
N TYR A 219 -0.43 -3.08 -15.40
CA TYR A 219 0.56 -4.12 -15.66
C TYR A 219 1.90 -3.69 -15.08
N LEU A 220 2.46 -4.52 -14.19
CA LEU A 220 3.73 -4.23 -13.52
C LEU A 220 4.91 -4.86 -14.26
N THR A 221 5.97 -4.08 -14.37
CA THR A 221 7.25 -4.43 -15.00
C THR A 221 8.40 -4.05 -14.06
N LYS A 222 9.63 -4.42 -14.42
CA LYS A 222 10.83 -3.98 -13.70
C LYS A 222 10.95 -2.44 -13.60
N LEU A 223 10.36 -1.70 -14.55
CA LEU A 223 10.45 -0.23 -14.60
C LEU A 223 9.47 0.46 -13.65
N ASN A 224 8.30 -0.14 -13.38
CA ASN A 224 7.25 0.49 -12.59
C ASN A 224 6.89 -0.25 -11.30
N GLN A 225 7.56 -1.36 -10.97
CA GLN A 225 7.26 -2.17 -9.78
C GLN A 225 7.51 -1.45 -8.45
N SER A 226 8.37 -0.43 -8.44
CA SER A 226 8.67 0.40 -7.26
C SER A 226 8.05 1.80 -7.34
N LYS A 227 7.27 2.10 -8.39
CA LYS A 227 6.62 3.40 -8.58
C LYS A 227 5.12 3.21 -8.45
N HIS A 228 4.54 3.71 -7.36
CA HIS A 228 3.09 3.66 -7.18
C HIS A 228 2.37 4.59 -8.16
N CYS A 229 3.02 5.64 -8.63
CA CYS A 229 2.42 6.68 -9.44
C CYS A 229 3.04 6.75 -10.84
N ALA A 230 2.25 6.47 -11.84
CA ALA A 230 2.59 6.69 -13.24
C ALA A 230 2.49 8.17 -13.67
N PHE A 231 2.05 9.08 -12.79
CA PHE A 231 1.78 10.47 -13.16
C PHE A 231 3.01 11.25 -13.64
N LYS A 232 4.22 10.79 -13.38
CA LYS A 232 5.44 11.41 -13.92
C LYS A 232 5.46 11.44 -15.45
N SER A 233 4.79 10.48 -16.09
CA SER A 233 4.69 10.40 -17.55
C SER A 233 3.40 11.03 -18.10
N TYR A 234 2.48 11.49 -17.25
CA TYR A 234 1.17 11.97 -17.71
C TYR A 234 1.29 13.20 -18.62
N SER A 235 2.20 14.12 -18.34
CA SER A 235 2.42 15.28 -19.20
C SER A 235 2.87 14.87 -20.61
N GLU A 236 3.77 13.89 -20.72
CA GLU A 236 4.26 13.40 -22.01
C GLU A 236 3.18 12.62 -22.76
N VAL A 237 2.38 11.83 -22.03
CA VAL A 237 1.25 11.11 -22.63
C VAL A 237 0.16 12.09 -23.09
N PHE A 238 -0.17 13.08 -22.28
CA PHE A 238 -1.16 14.10 -22.61
C PHE A 238 -0.79 14.88 -23.88
N LYS A 239 0.47 15.27 -24.06
CA LYS A 239 0.97 15.95 -25.26
C LYS A 239 0.84 15.12 -26.55
N LYS A 240 0.70 13.80 -26.45
CA LYS A 240 0.52 12.91 -27.60
C LYS A 240 -0.93 12.78 -28.07
N PHE A 241 -1.89 13.25 -27.28
CA PHE A 241 -3.29 13.28 -27.72
C PHE A 241 -3.52 14.36 -28.77
N ASP A 242 -4.51 14.18 -29.62
CA ASP A 242 -4.95 15.24 -30.51
C ASP A 242 -5.45 16.46 -29.74
N ILE A 243 -5.40 17.64 -30.37
CA ILE A 243 -5.73 18.92 -29.72
C ILE A 243 -7.19 18.95 -29.25
N SER A 244 -8.12 18.30 -29.96
CA SER A 244 -9.52 18.27 -29.60
C SER A 244 -9.74 17.47 -28.30
N LEU A 245 -9.08 16.32 -28.18
CA LEU A 245 -9.10 15.50 -26.97
C LEU A 245 -8.41 16.21 -25.79
N GLN A 246 -7.28 16.89 -26.03
CA GLN A 246 -6.61 17.68 -24.98
C GLN A 246 -7.54 18.74 -24.41
N LYS A 247 -8.23 19.53 -25.27
CA LYS A 247 -9.20 20.56 -24.85
C LYS A 247 -10.34 19.94 -24.02
N LYS A 248 -10.93 18.83 -24.50
CA LYS A 248 -11.99 18.13 -23.78
C LYS A 248 -11.53 17.67 -22.40
N LEU A 249 -10.34 17.06 -22.30
CA LEU A 249 -9.79 16.55 -21.03
C LEU A 249 -9.49 17.70 -20.06
N LEU A 250 -9.04 18.86 -20.54
CA LEU A 250 -8.82 20.04 -19.69
C LEU A 250 -10.12 20.57 -19.11
N ILE A 251 -11.18 20.71 -19.94
CA ILE A 251 -12.52 21.14 -19.49
C ILE A 251 -13.05 20.15 -18.42
N ASP A 252 -12.94 18.84 -18.68
CA ASP A 252 -13.36 17.81 -17.72
C ASP A 252 -12.57 17.87 -16.41
N ALA A 253 -11.26 18.15 -16.47
CA ALA A 253 -10.41 18.29 -15.30
C ALA A 253 -10.76 19.54 -14.48
N GLU A 254 -10.97 20.67 -15.15
CA GLU A 254 -11.38 21.93 -14.50
C GLU A 254 -12.74 21.77 -13.80
N LYS A 255 -13.72 21.16 -14.46
CA LYS A 255 -15.02 20.85 -13.85
C LYS A 255 -14.86 19.98 -12.60
N LYS A 256 -14.03 18.92 -12.66
CA LYS A 256 -13.77 18.02 -11.50
C LYS A 256 -13.09 18.75 -10.35
N LEU A 257 -12.13 19.64 -10.65
CA LEU A 257 -11.47 20.45 -9.63
C LEU A 257 -12.44 21.43 -8.97
N THR A 258 -13.24 22.15 -9.78
CA THR A 258 -14.27 23.09 -9.29
C THR A 258 -15.26 22.37 -8.38
N ASN A 259 -15.79 21.22 -8.80
CA ASN A 259 -16.71 20.42 -8.00
C ASN A 259 -16.04 19.96 -6.69
N ARG A 260 -14.77 19.56 -6.73
CA ARG A 260 -14.04 19.17 -5.52
C ARG A 260 -13.85 20.33 -4.55
N PHE A 261 -13.54 21.52 -5.06
CA PHE A 261 -13.38 22.72 -4.22
C PHE A 261 -14.72 23.27 -3.72
N SER A 262 -15.83 23.03 -4.41
CA SER A 262 -17.18 23.38 -3.94
C SER A 262 -17.75 22.40 -2.90
N GLY A 263 -17.04 21.29 -2.63
CA GLY A 263 -17.49 20.25 -1.70
C GLY A 263 -18.48 19.26 -2.30
N GLU A 264 -18.68 19.27 -3.63
CA GLU A 264 -19.46 18.22 -4.29
C GLU A 264 -18.77 16.87 -4.16
N LYS A 265 -19.52 15.87 -3.69
CA LYS A 265 -19.03 14.49 -3.57
C LYS A 265 -19.04 13.82 -4.93
N ASP A 266 -17.88 13.58 -5.52
CA ASP A 266 -17.79 12.70 -6.69
C ASP A 266 -18.06 11.26 -6.25
N ILE A 267 -19.10 10.64 -6.85
CA ILE A 267 -19.48 9.24 -6.58
C ILE A 267 -18.31 8.28 -6.78
N LYS A 268 -17.39 8.56 -7.68
CA LYS A 268 -16.17 7.77 -7.88
C LYS A 268 -15.16 7.89 -6.74
N LEU A 269 -15.16 9.02 -6.02
CA LEU A 269 -14.35 9.27 -4.83
C LEU A 269 -15.02 8.77 -3.55
N LEU A 270 -16.34 8.53 -3.54
CA LEU A 270 -17.06 7.94 -2.40
C LEU A 270 -16.57 6.54 -2.01
N MET A 271 -15.82 5.89 -2.88
CA MET A 271 -15.14 4.63 -2.57
C MET A 271 -13.82 4.84 -1.82
N ASP A 272 -13.33 6.05 -1.72
CA ASP A 272 -12.15 6.39 -0.94
C ASP A 272 -12.53 6.56 0.54
N ARG A 273 -11.79 5.89 1.43
CA ARG A 273 -12.00 5.95 2.90
C ARG A 273 -11.90 7.38 3.46
N HIS A 274 -11.34 8.29 2.69
CA HIS A 274 -11.10 9.68 3.08
C HIS A 274 -12.27 10.62 2.74
N THR A 275 -13.27 10.16 1.99
CA THR A 275 -14.42 10.99 1.58
C THR A 275 -15.57 11.03 2.59
N ASP A 276 -15.57 10.16 3.61
CA ASP A 276 -16.57 10.18 4.67
C ASP A 276 -16.35 11.31 5.70
N ARG A 277 -15.24 12.03 5.59
CA ARG A 277 -14.95 13.19 6.44
C ARG A 277 -15.31 14.45 5.67
N ASP A 278 -16.13 15.28 6.28
CA ASP A 278 -16.50 16.61 5.78
C ASP A 278 -15.29 17.56 5.86
N PHE A 279 -14.27 17.35 5.00
CA PHE A 279 -13.09 18.21 4.92
C PHE A 279 -13.44 19.66 4.48
N TYR A 280 -14.63 19.86 3.96
CA TYR A 280 -15.12 21.13 3.44
C TYR A 280 -16.33 21.64 4.25
N ASN A 281 -16.39 21.33 5.54
CA ASN A 281 -17.43 21.87 6.38
C ASN A 281 -17.28 23.40 6.41
N LYS A 282 -18.24 24.11 5.81
CA LYS A 282 -18.25 25.56 5.70
C LYS A 282 -18.30 26.30 7.05
N ASN A 283 -18.55 25.56 8.13
CA ASN A 283 -18.60 26.08 9.51
C ASN A 283 -17.26 26.01 10.26
N ILE A 284 -16.17 25.55 9.61
CA ILE A 284 -14.85 25.63 10.23
C ILE A 284 -14.46 27.09 10.32
N SER A 285 -14.43 27.59 11.54
CA SER A 285 -13.86 28.88 11.88
C SER A 285 -12.40 28.89 11.41
N THR A 286 -12.14 29.52 10.28
CA THR A 286 -10.78 29.83 9.84
C THR A 286 -10.21 30.81 10.86
N LYS A 287 -9.60 30.29 11.94
CA LYS A 287 -8.75 31.13 12.78
C LYS A 287 -7.70 31.71 11.85
N LYS A 288 -7.84 33.01 11.56
CA LYS A 288 -6.87 33.70 10.71
C LYS A 288 -5.49 33.48 11.30
N ILE A 289 -4.59 32.92 10.50
CA ILE A 289 -3.17 32.81 10.81
C ILE A 289 -2.64 34.25 10.81
N LEU A 290 -2.67 34.89 11.98
CA LEU A 290 -2.42 36.32 12.14
C LEU A 290 -0.99 36.53 12.64
N SER A 291 -0.02 36.55 11.74
CA SER A 291 1.13 37.42 11.91
C SER A 291 1.20 38.35 10.70
N LYS A 292 1.17 39.66 10.91
CA LYS A 292 1.08 40.60 9.78
C LYS A 292 2.40 40.84 9.05
N ASN A 293 3.56 40.58 9.67
CA ASN A 293 4.86 41.08 9.21
C ASN A 293 5.96 40.02 9.03
N ARG A 294 5.68 38.71 9.14
CA ARG A 294 6.67 37.64 8.96
C ARG A 294 6.33 36.73 7.81
N PHE A 295 7.34 36.21 7.15
CA PHE A 295 7.15 35.14 6.18
C PHE A 295 6.55 33.92 6.85
N LYS A 296 5.59 33.29 6.18
CA LYS A 296 4.89 32.10 6.68
C LYS A 296 5.30 30.90 5.86
N VAL A 297 5.73 29.84 6.52
CA VAL A 297 6.03 28.54 5.92
C VAL A 297 5.01 27.54 6.39
N LEU A 298 4.28 26.91 5.46
CA LEU A 298 3.35 25.84 5.77
C LEU A 298 3.96 24.50 5.33
N ILE A 299 4.08 23.59 6.28
CA ILE A 299 4.50 22.21 6.04
C ILE A 299 3.23 21.35 6.04
N SER A 300 2.87 20.79 4.89
CA SER A 300 1.86 19.75 4.78
C SER A 300 2.53 18.38 4.95
N ALA A 301 2.57 17.89 6.20
CA ALA A 301 3.28 16.67 6.52
C ALA A 301 2.46 15.44 6.12
N HIS A 302 3.14 14.45 5.55
CA HIS A 302 2.57 13.14 5.28
C HIS A 302 2.57 12.27 6.55
N GLN A 303 1.90 11.13 6.50
CA GLN A 303 1.92 10.14 7.57
C GLN A 303 3.28 9.44 7.60
N PHE A 304 3.95 9.42 8.77
CA PHE A 304 5.33 8.89 8.90
C PHE A 304 5.49 7.42 8.52
N SER A 305 4.44 6.63 8.62
CA SER A 305 4.46 5.18 8.40
C SER A 305 3.74 4.73 7.12
N ASP A 306 3.38 5.66 6.23
CA ASP A 306 2.60 5.33 5.03
C ASP A 306 3.47 5.29 3.78
N ALA A 307 4.05 4.12 3.52
CA ALA A 307 4.81 3.78 2.29
C ALA A 307 5.72 4.91 1.81
N VAL A 308 6.62 5.35 2.67
CA VAL A 308 7.52 6.50 2.46
C VAL A 308 8.26 6.40 1.12
N HIS A 309 8.67 5.17 0.74
CA HIS A 309 9.48 4.91 -0.45
C HIS A 309 8.67 4.54 -1.71
N VAL A 310 7.33 4.64 -1.66
CA VAL A 310 6.47 4.29 -2.80
C VAL A 310 6.72 5.15 -4.04
N TYR A 311 7.16 6.38 -3.85
CA TYR A 311 7.45 7.33 -4.94
C TYR A 311 8.87 7.20 -5.51
N GLY A 312 9.67 6.32 -4.95
CA GLY A 312 11.07 6.06 -5.26
C GLY A 312 11.84 5.85 -3.96
N TYR A 313 12.92 5.08 -3.99
CA TYR A 313 13.63 4.71 -2.77
C TYR A 313 14.87 5.56 -2.47
N LYS A 314 15.23 6.50 -3.34
CA LYS A 314 16.34 7.44 -3.11
C LYS A 314 15.80 8.86 -3.14
N PHE A 315 15.33 9.31 -1.99
CA PHE A 315 14.94 10.68 -1.75
C PHE A 315 16.09 11.50 -1.14
N LEU A 316 15.87 12.78 -0.98
CA LEU A 316 16.80 13.68 -0.29
C LEU A 316 16.97 13.31 1.19
N PHE A 317 15.98 12.68 1.80
CA PHE A 317 15.97 12.20 3.16
C PHE A 317 15.57 10.70 3.18
N ASP A 318 16.12 9.95 4.12
CA ASP A 318 15.83 8.52 4.25
C ASP A 318 14.36 8.23 4.61
N ASP A 319 13.72 9.15 5.36
CA ASP A 319 12.32 9.06 5.75
C ASP A 319 11.74 10.43 6.12
N PHE A 320 10.44 10.46 6.43
CA PHE A 320 9.79 11.71 6.83
C PHE A 320 10.26 12.24 8.19
N TYR A 321 10.82 11.41 9.06
CA TYR A 321 11.42 11.87 10.31
C TYR A 321 12.64 12.73 10.03
N GLU A 322 13.56 12.27 9.19
CA GLU A 322 14.76 13.02 8.81
C GLU A 322 14.40 14.36 8.15
N TRP A 323 13.37 14.34 7.28
CA TRP A 323 12.88 15.56 6.64
C TRP A 323 12.35 16.58 7.66
N ILE A 324 11.44 16.16 8.57
CA ILE A 324 10.89 17.08 9.58
C ILE A 324 11.95 17.51 10.60
N ASP A 325 12.89 16.63 10.95
CA ASP A 325 14.02 16.96 11.81
C ASP A 325 14.93 18.02 11.19
N PHE A 326 15.21 17.91 9.90
CA PHE A 326 15.94 18.93 9.14
C PHE A 326 15.18 20.27 9.15
N LEU A 327 13.89 20.28 8.87
CA LEU A 327 13.08 21.50 8.90
C LEU A 327 13.03 22.11 10.31
N GLY A 328 12.98 21.29 11.36
CA GLY A 328 13.08 21.74 12.74
C GLY A 328 14.39 22.45 13.04
N LYS A 329 15.52 22.01 12.48
CA LYS A 329 16.80 22.71 12.58
C LYS A 329 16.82 24.01 11.77
N CYS A 330 16.10 24.08 10.65
CA CYS A 330 15.96 25.32 9.87
C CYS A 330 15.13 26.38 10.62
N ILE A 331 14.09 25.98 11.32
CA ILE A 331 13.24 26.87 12.13
C ILE A 331 14.06 27.64 13.17
N GLU A 332 15.03 26.98 13.81
CA GLU A 332 15.86 27.62 14.82
C GLU A 332 16.79 28.70 14.24
N LYS A 333 17.05 28.66 12.93
CA LYS A 333 17.94 29.58 12.23
C LYS A 333 17.20 30.68 11.46
N THR A 334 15.87 30.71 11.50
CA THR A 334 15.06 31.66 10.73
C THR A 334 14.05 32.38 11.62
N ASP A 335 13.70 33.61 11.24
CA ASP A 335 12.65 34.39 11.89
C ASP A 335 11.30 34.32 11.14
N TYR A 336 10.99 33.16 10.58
CA TYR A 336 9.75 32.90 9.88
C TYR A 336 8.71 32.29 10.83
N ASP A 337 7.42 32.44 10.49
CA ASP A 337 6.35 31.74 11.16
C ASP A 337 6.16 30.37 10.49
N TRP A 338 6.56 29.31 11.17
CA TRP A 338 6.48 27.95 10.67
C TRP A 338 5.23 27.24 11.20
N TYR A 339 4.40 26.80 10.26
CA TYR A 339 3.18 26.04 10.54
C TYR A 339 3.33 24.63 10.02
N ILE A 340 2.94 23.64 10.79
CA ILE A 340 2.90 22.25 10.38
C ILE A 340 1.49 21.69 10.52
N LYS A 341 0.95 21.13 9.44
CA LYS A 341 -0.30 20.40 9.42
C LYS A 341 0.00 18.94 9.12
N PHE A 342 -0.33 18.06 10.06
CA PHE A 342 -0.17 16.62 9.90
C PHE A 342 -1.34 16.03 9.11
N HIS A 343 -1.10 14.88 8.48
CA HIS A 343 -2.14 14.19 7.73
C HIS A 343 -3.31 13.79 8.66
N PRO A 344 -4.57 14.03 8.27
CA PRO A 344 -5.73 13.84 9.15
C PRO A 344 -6.07 12.37 9.42
N SER A 345 -5.66 11.44 8.55
CA SER A 345 -5.89 10.01 8.78
C SER A 345 -5.00 9.47 9.89
N GLU A 346 -5.57 8.62 10.75
CA GLU A 346 -4.89 7.98 11.88
C GLU A 346 -4.38 8.95 12.96
N HIS A 347 -5.19 9.96 13.28
CA HIS A 347 -4.88 10.99 14.26
C HIS A 347 -4.31 10.41 15.58
N GLU A 348 -4.88 9.32 16.09
CA GLU A 348 -4.40 8.66 17.32
C GLU A 348 -2.99 8.09 17.21
N LYS A 349 -2.64 7.52 16.05
CA LYS A 349 -1.29 6.97 15.83
C LYS A 349 -0.25 8.06 15.66
N ASN A 350 -0.62 9.15 14.97
CA ASN A 350 0.27 10.28 14.74
C ASN A 350 0.43 11.18 15.97
N TYR A 351 -0.49 11.14 16.93
CA TYR A 351 -0.46 12.01 18.11
C TYR A 351 0.87 11.92 18.89
N LYS A 352 1.42 10.72 19.04
CA LYS A 352 2.73 10.52 19.67
C LYS A 352 3.86 11.20 18.89
N HIS A 353 3.79 11.13 17.55
CA HIS A 353 4.79 11.72 16.66
C HIS A 353 4.69 13.25 16.68
N ILE A 354 3.46 13.78 16.66
CA ILE A 354 3.19 15.21 16.78
C ILE A 354 3.75 15.75 18.09
N ASN A 355 3.44 15.10 19.23
CA ASN A 355 3.94 15.49 20.54
C ASN A 355 5.47 15.43 20.63
N TYR A 356 6.10 14.46 19.98
CA TYR A 356 7.56 14.37 19.93
C TYR A 356 8.15 15.60 19.25
N PHE A 357 7.66 15.98 18.06
CA PHE A 357 8.19 17.13 17.32
C PHE A 357 7.84 18.46 17.98
N SER A 358 6.65 18.60 18.60
CA SER A 358 6.28 19.79 19.38
C SER A 358 7.24 20.04 20.54
N LYS A 359 7.67 18.99 21.23
CA LYS A 359 8.63 19.09 22.32
C LYS A 359 10.04 19.38 21.83
N LYS A 360 10.44 18.73 20.72
CA LYS A 360 11.78 18.88 20.17
C LYS A 360 11.99 20.24 19.51
N TYR A 361 10.98 20.78 18.85
CA TYR A 361 10.99 22.04 18.12
C TYR A 361 9.79 22.93 18.51
N PRO A 362 9.83 23.63 19.66
CA PRO A 362 8.68 24.38 20.16
C PRO A 362 8.22 25.53 19.27
N LYS A 363 9.07 25.99 18.36
CA LYS A 363 8.72 27.05 17.39
C LYS A 363 7.77 26.56 16.28
N PHE A 364 7.57 25.26 16.08
CA PHE A 364 6.54 24.75 15.19
C PHE A 364 5.15 25.07 15.70
N LYS A 365 4.38 25.83 14.95
CA LYS A 365 2.96 26.08 15.19
C LYS A 365 2.14 24.96 14.56
N ILE A 366 1.63 24.04 15.39
CA ILE A 366 0.84 22.90 14.89
C ILE A 366 -0.57 23.38 14.56
N LEU A 367 -0.98 23.16 13.32
CA LEU A 367 -2.35 23.43 12.90
C LEU A 367 -3.25 22.24 13.25
N PRO A 368 -4.46 22.50 13.76
CA PRO A 368 -5.44 21.46 13.99
C PRO A 368 -5.87 20.79 12.68
N ASN A 369 -6.45 19.60 12.79
CA ASN A 369 -6.95 18.82 11.66
C ASN A 369 -8.45 18.98 11.40
N ASP A 370 -9.08 19.88 12.13
CA ASP A 370 -10.51 20.24 12.03
C ASP A 370 -10.75 21.24 10.90
#